data_54191de133489246666b37afc4bbfbc4
#
_entry.id   54191de133489246666b37afc4bbfbc4
#
_cell.length_a   1.000
_cell.length_b   1.000
_cell.length_c   1.000
_cell.angle_alpha   90.00
_cell.angle_beta   90.00
_cell.angle_gamma   90.00
#
_symmetry.space_group_name_H-M   'P 1'
#
loop_
_entity.id
_entity.type
_entity.pdbx_description
1 polymer ?
#
loop_
_entity_poly.entity_id
_entity_poly.type
_entity_poly.pdbx_seq_one_letter_code
_entity_poly.pdbx_strand_id
1 'polypeptide(L)'
;MQCRFCKNKLEHVFVDLINTPASNSFLTKEQLNEPESFFPLKLFVCENCKLVQIDEYKKSDDIFNQDYAYFSSYSTSWLKHAEKYVEMIVKKLSLNETSYITEIASNDGYLLQYFQEKQIPCIGIEPTSSTASVAKQKGIKVIEDFFNTNLAKNIKKSDLIIGNNVLAHVPDIND
;
A
#
# COMPACT_ATOMS: atom_id res chain seq x y z
N MET A 1 -0.84 -19.10 16.45
CA MET A 1 -1.17 -17.89 15.69
C MET A 1 -2.67 -17.69 15.62
N GLN A 2 -3.18 -16.46 15.58
CA GLN A 2 -4.60 -16.13 15.46
C GLN A 2 -4.84 -15.34 14.17
N CYS A 3 -6.00 -15.53 13.57
CA CYS A 3 -6.45 -14.78 12.43
C CYS A 3 -6.49 -13.27 12.75
N ARG A 4 -5.83 -12.43 11.94
CA ARG A 4 -5.79 -10.99 12.17
C ARG A 4 -7.16 -10.34 12.03
N PHE A 5 -8.07 -10.91 11.23
CA PHE A 5 -9.43 -10.41 11.07
C PHE A 5 -10.38 -10.91 12.17
N CYS A 6 -10.65 -12.22 12.26
CA CYS A 6 -11.70 -12.76 13.14
C CYS A 6 -11.18 -13.39 14.44
N LYS A 7 -9.87 -13.32 14.70
CA LYS A 7 -9.18 -13.83 15.90
C LYS A 7 -9.30 -15.36 16.12
N ASN A 8 -9.91 -16.10 15.17
CA ASN A 8 -9.95 -17.57 15.22
C ASN A 8 -8.53 -18.16 15.15
N LYS A 9 -8.32 -19.33 15.76
CA LYS A 9 -7.04 -20.03 15.69
C LYS A 9 -6.73 -20.42 14.23
N LEU A 10 -5.49 -20.25 13.81
CA LEU A 10 -5.01 -20.65 12.49
C LEU A 10 -4.27 -21.99 12.60
N GLU A 11 -4.81 -23.02 11.95
CA GLU A 11 -4.28 -24.38 11.98
C GLU A 11 -3.97 -24.91 10.57
N HIS A 12 -4.64 -24.37 9.53
CA HIS A 12 -4.47 -24.83 8.16
C HIS A 12 -3.40 -24.04 7.42
N VAL A 13 -2.35 -24.74 7.02
CA VAL A 13 -1.33 -24.21 6.10
C VAL A 13 -1.90 -24.23 4.69
N PHE A 14 -1.94 -23.06 4.04
CA PHE A 14 -2.32 -22.92 2.64
C PHE A 14 -1.15 -23.30 1.72
N VAL A 15 0.03 -22.74 1.98
CA VAL A 15 1.28 -23.08 1.29
C VAL A 15 2.46 -22.73 2.18
N ASP A 16 3.51 -23.54 2.10
CA ASP A 16 4.78 -23.31 2.78
C ASP A 16 5.89 -23.23 1.72
N LEU A 17 6.43 -22.04 1.52
CA LEU A 17 7.53 -21.75 0.59
C LEU A 17 8.88 -21.62 1.33
N ILE A 18 8.95 -22.17 2.53
CA ILE A 18 10.12 -22.27 3.42
C ILE A 18 10.50 -20.87 3.95
N ASN A 19 11.56 -20.27 3.42
CA ASN A 19 12.08 -18.99 3.87
C ASN A 19 12.47 -18.09 2.68
N THR A 20 12.36 -16.78 2.86
CA THR A 20 12.77 -15.79 1.87
C THR A 20 13.36 -14.55 2.57
N PRO A 21 14.27 -13.80 1.94
CA PRO A 21 14.59 -12.47 2.41
C PRO A 21 13.37 -11.56 2.27
N ALA A 22 13.39 -10.40 2.93
CA ALA A 22 12.32 -9.42 2.79
C ALA A 22 12.26 -8.87 1.37
N SER A 23 11.04 -8.68 0.84
CA SER A 23 10.84 -8.13 -0.50
C SER A 23 11.39 -6.69 -0.60
N ASN A 24 12.00 -6.35 -1.73
CA ASN A 24 12.59 -5.03 -2.02
C ASN A 24 13.73 -4.61 -1.05
N SER A 25 14.23 -5.51 -0.21
CA SER A 25 15.41 -5.27 0.63
C SER A 25 16.67 -5.64 -0.16
N PHE A 26 17.08 -4.75 -1.07
CA PHE A 26 18.29 -4.96 -1.87
C PHE A 26 19.54 -4.74 -1.02
N LEU A 27 20.50 -5.67 -1.16
CA LEU A 27 21.78 -5.57 -0.46
C LEU A 27 22.69 -4.55 -1.16
N THR A 28 23.40 -3.75 -0.36
CA THR A 28 24.52 -2.95 -0.87
C THR A 28 25.73 -3.85 -1.17
N LYS A 29 26.73 -3.30 -1.85
CA LYS A 29 27.95 -4.05 -2.19
C LYS A 29 28.70 -4.53 -0.94
N GLU A 30 28.67 -3.73 0.11
CA GLU A 30 29.29 -4.04 1.40
C GLU A 30 28.57 -5.19 2.10
N GLN A 31 27.23 -5.15 2.10
CA GLN A 31 26.37 -6.15 2.73
C GLN A 31 26.41 -7.54 2.05
N LEU A 32 26.93 -7.65 0.82
CA LEU A 32 27.08 -8.96 0.14
C LEU A 32 27.97 -9.96 0.88
N ASN A 33 28.82 -9.49 1.79
CA ASN A 33 29.69 -10.33 2.62
C ASN A 33 29.22 -10.46 4.07
N GLU A 34 28.02 -9.98 4.38
CA GLU A 34 27.39 -10.03 5.70
C GLU A 34 26.25 -11.05 5.75
N PRO A 35 25.85 -11.51 6.94
CA PRO A 35 24.67 -12.37 7.07
C PRO A 35 23.39 -11.69 6.60
N GLU A 36 22.59 -12.38 5.79
CA GLU A 36 21.26 -11.93 5.37
C GLU A 36 20.16 -12.59 6.20
N SER A 37 19.14 -11.81 6.58
CA SER A 37 17.99 -12.32 7.33
C SER A 37 16.96 -12.94 6.38
N PHE A 38 16.55 -14.19 6.68
CA PHE A 38 15.47 -14.89 5.99
C PHE A 38 14.28 -15.07 6.93
N PHE A 39 13.09 -14.91 6.40
CA PHE A 39 11.83 -14.98 7.14
C PHE A 39 10.98 -16.15 6.61
N PRO A 40 10.20 -16.84 7.47
CA PRO A 40 9.29 -17.88 7.02
C PRO A 40 8.25 -17.34 6.03
N LEU A 41 8.14 -17.98 4.86
CA LEU A 41 7.13 -17.67 3.87
C LEU A 41 6.06 -18.77 3.89
N LYS A 42 5.33 -18.82 5.00
CA LYS A 42 4.26 -19.79 5.25
C LYS A 42 2.93 -19.07 5.37
N LEU A 43 2.00 -19.38 4.46
CA LEU A 43 0.67 -18.82 4.43
C LEU A 43 -0.32 -19.76 5.10
N PHE A 44 -1.23 -19.19 5.87
CA PHE A 44 -2.31 -19.90 6.53
C PHE A 44 -3.66 -19.43 5.98
N VAL A 45 -4.65 -20.34 5.96
CA VAL A 45 -6.04 -20.00 5.68
C VAL A 45 -6.87 -20.15 6.95
N CYS A 46 -7.67 -19.14 7.25
CA CYS A 46 -8.60 -19.19 8.37
C CYS A 46 -9.84 -20.03 8.01
N GLU A 47 -10.15 -21.07 8.79
CA GLU A 47 -11.34 -21.88 8.55
C GLU A 47 -12.66 -21.09 8.68
N ASN A 48 -12.68 -20.09 9.56
CA ASN A 48 -13.88 -19.32 9.82
C ASN A 48 -14.15 -18.27 8.72
N CYS A 49 -13.23 -17.31 8.52
CA CYS A 49 -13.45 -16.18 7.59
C CYS A 49 -12.79 -16.36 6.22
N LYS A 50 -12.05 -17.43 6.00
CA LYS A 50 -11.34 -17.78 4.74
C LYS A 50 -10.18 -16.82 4.36
N LEU A 51 -9.82 -15.90 5.25
CA LEU A 51 -8.66 -15.03 5.02
C LEU A 51 -7.39 -15.85 4.92
N VAL A 52 -6.66 -15.67 3.81
CA VAL A 52 -5.31 -16.18 3.61
C VAL A 52 -4.32 -15.13 4.13
N GLN A 53 -3.37 -15.53 4.97
CA GLN A 53 -2.48 -14.60 5.66
C GLN A 53 -1.16 -15.24 6.03
N ILE A 54 -0.13 -14.41 6.14
CA ILE A 54 1.18 -14.75 6.69
C ILE A 54 1.29 -14.18 8.11
N ASP A 55 2.16 -14.74 8.94
CA ASP A 55 2.51 -14.16 10.23
C ASP A 55 3.35 -12.89 10.06
N GLU A 56 3.30 -11.98 11.01
CA GLU A 56 4.05 -10.73 10.95
C GLU A 56 5.45 -10.97 11.53
N TYR A 57 6.44 -11.13 10.65
CA TYR A 57 7.85 -11.32 11.01
C TYR A 57 8.66 -10.02 10.98
N LYS A 58 8.16 -9.00 10.30
CA LYS A 58 8.79 -7.69 10.17
C LYS A 58 7.74 -6.60 10.27
N LYS A 59 8.03 -5.55 11.03
CA LYS A 59 7.11 -4.42 11.19
C LYS A 59 6.97 -3.62 9.91
N SER A 60 5.81 -2.98 9.71
CA SER A 60 5.56 -2.12 8.55
C SER A 60 6.58 -1.00 8.41
N ASP A 61 6.99 -0.37 9.53
CA ASP A 61 7.99 0.71 9.54
C ASP A 61 9.38 0.24 9.06
N ASP A 62 9.71 -1.03 9.29
CA ASP A 62 10.97 -1.62 8.83
C ASP A 62 10.95 -1.97 7.33
N ILE A 63 9.75 -2.14 6.76
CA ILE A 63 9.56 -2.48 5.34
C ILE A 63 9.41 -1.19 4.52
N PHE A 64 8.55 -0.27 4.96
CA PHE A 64 8.22 0.97 4.26
C PHE A 64 9.02 2.15 4.84
N ASN A 65 10.35 2.01 4.84
CA ASN A 65 11.29 3.03 5.27
C ASN A 65 11.78 3.90 4.10
N GLN A 66 12.70 4.82 4.35
CA GLN A 66 13.26 5.73 3.35
C GLN A 66 14.00 5.03 2.20
N ASP A 67 14.49 3.80 2.41
CA ASP A 67 15.24 3.01 1.42
C ASP A 67 14.32 2.12 0.56
N TYR A 68 13.00 2.22 0.75
CA TYR A 68 12.03 1.46 -0.02
C TYR A 68 12.12 1.80 -1.50
N ALA A 69 12.45 0.79 -2.31
CA ALA A 69 12.88 0.99 -3.70
C ALA A 69 11.75 0.87 -4.74
N TYR A 70 10.51 0.63 -4.34
CA TYR A 70 9.42 0.43 -5.28
C TYR A 70 8.70 1.74 -5.63
N PHE A 71 8.85 2.18 -6.88
CA PHE A 71 8.14 3.33 -7.46
C PHE A 71 7.16 2.84 -8.52
N SER A 72 5.88 3.05 -8.30
CA SER A 72 4.81 2.56 -9.17
C SER A 72 4.86 3.16 -10.57
N SER A 73 5.31 4.40 -10.72
CA SER A 73 5.39 5.08 -12.01
C SER A 73 6.50 4.59 -12.93
N TYR A 74 7.39 3.71 -12.48
CA TYR A 74 8.44 3.14 -13.34
C TYR A 74 7.89 2.16 -14.39
N SER A 75 6.68 1.66 -14.20
CA SER A 75 6.01 0.79 -15.17
C SER A 75 5.05 1.57 -16.06
N THR A 76 5.39 1.72 -17.33
CA THR A 76 4.53 2.40 -18.32
C THR A 76 3.20 1.68 -18.54
N SER A 77 3.17 0.35 -18.44
CA SER A 77 1.94 -0.43 -18.54
C SER A 77 1.03 -0.20 -17.32
N TRP A 78 1.62 -0.06 -16.13
CA TRP A 78 0.90 0.25 -14.91
C TRP A 78 0.32 1.67 -14.94
N LEU A 79 1.08 2.65 -15.42
CA LEU A 79 0.57 4.02 -15.64
C LEU A 79 -0.64 4.05 -16.58
N LYS A 80 -0.58 3.35 -17.72
CA LYS A 80 -1.72 3.23 -18.64
C LYS A 80 -2.92 2.55 -18.01
N HIS A 81 -2.70 1.57 -17.14
CA HIS A 81 -3.78 0.94 -16.38
C HIS A 81 -4.42 1.93 -15.39
N ALA A 82 -3.61 2.69 -14.64
CA ALA A 82 -4.08 3.71 -13.72
C ALA A 82 -4.89 4.81 -14.43
N GLU A 83 -4.42 5.29 -15.57
CA GLU A 83 -5.13 6.26 -16.41
C GLU A 83 -6.52 5.77 -16.81
N LYS A 84 -6.60 4.57 -17.39
CA LYS A 84 -7.88 3.93 -17.77
C LYS A 84 -8.81 3.72 -16.59
N TYR A 85 -8.25 3.33 -15.43
CA TYR A 85 -9.03 3.18 -14.21
C TYR A 85 -9.64 4.53 -13.80
N VAL A 86 -8.85 5.61 -13.79
CA VAL A 86 -9.33 6.94 -13.42
C VAL A 86 -10.40 7.42 -14.40
N GLU A 87 -10.23 7.25 -15.71
CA GLU A 87 -11.25 7.58 -16.69
C GLU A 87 -12.56 6.84 -16.42
N MET A 88 -12.47 5.55 -16.18
CA MET A 88 -13.64 4.70 -15.91
C MET A 88 -14.34 5.12 -14.61
N ILE A 89 -13.60 5.31 -13.51
CA ILE A 89 -14.20 5.57 -12.19
C ILE A 89 -14.77 6.99 -12.10
N VAL A 90 -14.13 7.97 -12.71
CA VAL A 90 -14.64 9.34 -12.83
C VAL A 90 -16.00 9.36 -13.52
N LYS A 91 -16.12 8.65 -14.66
CA LYS A 91 -17.39 8.52 -15.37
C LYS A 91 -18.43 7.74 -14.57
N LYS A 92 -18.05 6.62 -13.96
CA LYS A 92 -18.95 5.74 -13.21
C LYS A 92 -19.57 6.41 -11.99
N LEU A 93 -18.79 7.24 -11.28
CA LEU A 93 -19.22 7.92 -10.07
C LEU A 93 -19.57 9.42 -10.32
N SER A 94 -19.49 9.88 -11.56
CA SER A 94 -19.74 11.29 -11.94
C SER A 94 -18.87 12.27 -11.13
N LEU A 95 -17.60 11.92 -10.91
CA LEU A 95 -16.66 12.74 -10.15
C LEU A 95 -16.28 14.00 -10.94
N ASN A 96 -16.13 15.12 -10.24
CA ASN A 96 -15.84 16.43 -10.82
C ASN A 96 -14.99 17.29 -9.85
N GLU A 97 -14.81 18.56 -10.17
CA GLU A 97 -14.01 19.51 -9.39
C GLU A 97 -14.51 19.77 -7.95
N THR A 98 -15.74 19.37 -7.62
CA THR A 98 -16.28 19.46 -6.26
C THR A 98 -16.05 18.18 -5.45
N SER A 99 -15.69 17.09 -6.10
CA SER A 99 -15.36 15.80 -5.48
C SER A 99 -14.02 15.85 -4.76
N TYR A 100 -13.80 14.89 -3.86
CA TYR A 100 -12.53 14.77 -3.14
C TYR A 100 -12.09 13.29 -3.09
N ILE A 101 -10.88 13.03 -3.54
CA ILE A 101 -10.34 11.67 -3.67
C ILE A 101 -9.20 11.47 -2.67
N THR A 102 -9.21 10.34 -1.97
CA THR A 102 -8.07 9.91 -1.13
C THR A 102 -7.52 8.59 -1.64
N GLU A 103 -6.22 8.52 -1.86
CA GLU A 103 -5.52 7.27 -2.14
C GLU A 103 -4.64 6.89 -0.94
N ILE A 104 -4.84 5.66 -0.42
CA ILE A 104 -4.05 5.07 0.66
C ILE A 104 -2.88 4.32 0.02
N ALA A 105 -1.66 4.50 0.56
CA ALA A 105 -0.39 4.07 -0.02
C ALA A 105 -0.23 4.56 -1.46
N SER A 106 -0.35 5.90 -1.62
CA SER A 106 -0.37 6.57 -2.93
C SER A 106 0.96 6.50 -3.68
N ASN A 107 2.00 5.96 -3.04
CA ASN A 107 3.33 5.80 -3.59
C ASN A 107 3.84 7.14 -4.19
N ASP A 108 4.40 7.13 -5.38
CA ASP A 108 4.91 8.32 -6.08
C ASP A 108 3.85 9.12 -6.85
N GLY A 109 2.56 8.92 -6.49
CA GLY A 109 1.42 9.62 -7.10
C GLY A 109 1.04 9.12 -8.49
N TYR A 110 1.44 7.90 -8.84
CA TYR A 110 1.23 7.28 -10.14
C TYR A 110 -0.23 7.29 -10.61
N LEU A 111 -1.19 7.22 -9.70
CA LEU A 111 -2.62 7.21 -9.99
C LEU A 111 -3.23 8.61 -9.78
N LEU A 112 -2.89 9.31 -8.70
CA LEU A 112 -3.48 10.61 -8.36
C LEU A 112 -3.17 11.70 -9.38
N GLN A 113 -2.07 11.61 -10.14
CA GLN A 113 -1.75 12.54 -11.21
C GLN A 113 -2.88 12.65 -12.24
N TYR A 114 -3.59 11.57 -12.56
CA TYR A 114 -4.70 11.57 -13.52
C TYR A 114 -5.99 12.21 -12.98
N PHE A 115 -6.21 12.21 -11.66
CA PHE A 115 -7.26 13.02 -11.04
C PHE A 115 -6.88 14.51 -11.07
N GLN A 116 -5.60 14.82 -10.80
CA GLN A 116 -5.10 16.19 -10.84
C GLN A 116 -5.20 16.80 -12.26
N GLU A 117 -4.85 16.04 -13.30
CA GLU A 117 -5.02 16.45 -14.72
C GLU A 117 -6.47 16.78 -15.07
N LYS A 118 -7.43 16.09 -14.43
CA LYS A 118 -8.88 16.36 -14.57
C LYS A 118 -9.38 17.43 -13.60
N GLN A 119 -8.49 18.13 -12.89
CA GLN A 119 -8.82 19.16 -11.90
C GLN A 119 -9.73 18.65 -10.75
N ILE A 120 -9.70 17.35 -10.47
CA ILE A 120 -10.43 16.74 -9.36
C ILE A 120 -9.54 16.76 -8.12
N PRO A 121 -9.98 17.44 -7.02
CA PRO A 121 -9.21 17.52 -5.79
C PRO A 121 -8.86 16.15 -5.21
N CYS A 122 -7.57 15.92 -4.92
CA CYS A 122 -7.11 14.66 -4.40
C CYS A 122 -6.00 14.82 -3.35
N ILE A 123 -5.81 13.78 -2.54
CA ILE A 123 -4.74 13.67 -1.55
C ILE A 123 -4.23 12.23 -1.49
N GLY A 124 -2.92 12.07 -1.36
CA GLY A 124 -2.26 10.82 -1.07
C GLY A 124 -1.96 10.66 0.42
N ILE A 125 -2.01 9.43 0.91
CA ILE A 125 -1.48 9.05 2.22
C ILE A 125 -0.40 8.02 1.94
N GLU A 126 0.86 8.36 2.26
CA GLU A 126 2.03 7.54 1.92
C GLU A 126 3.08 7.64 3.02
N PRO A 127 3.37 6.55 3.75
CA PRO A 127 4.32 6.59 4.86
C PRO A 127 5.78 6.73 4.39
N THR A 128 6.08 6.32 3.17
CA THR A 128 7.45 6.29 2.64
C THR A 128 7.87 7.65 2.11
N SER A 129 8.80 8.32 2.77
CA SER A 129 9.22 9.69 2.42
C SER A 129 9.86 9.82 1.04
N SER A 130 10.56 8.79 0.55
CA SER A 130 11.15 8.80 -0.80
C SER A 130 10.07 8.88 -1.89
N THR A 131 9.05 8.03 -1.84
CA THR A 131 7.93 8.02 -2.80
C THR A 131 7.02 9.24 -2.62
N ALA A 132 6.70 9.62 -1.38
CA ALA A 132 5.92 10.82 -1.07
C ALA A 132 6.58 12.10 -1.61
N SER A 133 7.91 12.19 -1.54
CA SER A 133 8.67 13.32 -2.11
C SER A 133 8.47 13.45 -3.63
N VAL A 134 8.50 12.33 -4.36
CA VAL A 134 8.26 12.31 -5.81
C VAL A 134 6.82 12.73 -6.13
N ALA A 135 5.83 12.24 -5.38
CA ALA A 135 4.44 12.67 -5.54
C ALA A 135 4.26 14.18 -5.31
N LYS A 136 4.90 14.73 -4.26
CA LYS A 136 4.89 16.18 -3.98
C LYS A 136 5.54 17.00 -5.08
N GLN A 137 6.64 16.51 -5.70
CA GLN A 137 7.27 17.17 -6.86
C GLN A 137 6.34 17.23 -8.08
N LYS A 138 5.41 16.28 -8.23
CA LYS A 138 4.34 16.30 -9.23
C LYS A 138 3.18 17.23 -8.86
N GLY A 139 3.25 17.93 -7.71
CA GLY A 139 2.21 18.83 -7.23
C GLY A 139 1.07 18.13 -6.46
N ILE A 140 1.20 16.84 -6.18
CA ILE A 140 0.19 16.08 -5.43
C ILE A 140 0.36 16.34 -3.94
N LYS A 141 -0.74 16.63 -3.25
CA LYS A 141 -0.74 16.74 -1.78
C LYS A 141 -0.60 15.36 -1.16
N VAL A 142 0.35 15.20 -0.23
CA VAL A 142 0.60 13.92 0.44
C VAL A 142 0.76 14.14 1.95
N ILE A 143 0.08 13.32 2.73
CA ILE A 143 0.31 13.14 4.16
C ILE A 143 1.27 11.96 4.32
N GLU A 144 2.44 12.22 4.92
CA GLU A 144 3.44 11.19 5.21
C GLU A 144 3.09 10.50 6.53
N ASP A 145 2.19 9.52 6.48
CA ASP A 145 1.76 8.74 7.64
C ASP A 145 1.14 7.41 7.17
N PHE A 146 1.01 6.47 8.09
CA PHE A 146 0.18 5.27 7.91
C PHE A 146 -1.30 5.63 8.07
N PHE A 147 -2.13 5.13 7.17
CA PHE A 147 -3.58 5.30 7.31
C PHE A 147 -4.11 4.46 8.47
N ASN A 148 -4.87 5.09 9.34
CA ASN A 148 -5.50 4.48 10.51
C ASN A 148 -6.75 5.27 10.93
N THR A 149 -7.54 4.72 11.85
CA THR A 149 -8.75 5.36 12.37
C THR A 149 -8.53 6.78 12.90
N ASN A 150 -7.36 7.05 13.52
CA ASN A 150 -7.07 8.38 14.05
C ASN A 150 -6.83 9.40 12.93
N LEU A 151 -6.03 9.04 11.92
CA LEU A 151 -5.82 9.88 10.75
C LEU A 151 -7.14 10.12 10.00
N ALA A 152 -7.95 9.08 9.81
CA ALA A 152 -9.23 9.17 9.12
C ALA A 152 -10.21 10.18 9.75
N LYS A 153 -10.17 10.36 11.09
CA LYS A 153 -10.98 11.36 11.79
C LYS A 153 -10.53 12.80 11.58
N ASN A 154 -9.26 12.99 11.18
CA ASN A 154 -8.61 14.30 11.08
C ASN A 154 -8.45 14.80 9.63
N ILE A 155 -8.82 14.00 8.64
CA ILE A 155 -8.79 14.41 7.22
C ILE A 155 -10.19 14.71 6.68
N LYS A 156 -10.23 15.43 5.57
CA LYS A 156 -11.49 15.71 4.86
C LYS A 156 -12.12 14.39 4.39
N LYS A 157 -13.44 14.28 4.56
CA LYS A 157 -14.20 13.14 4.01
C LYS A 157 -14.10 13.12 2.48
N SER A 158 -13.92 11.93 1.95
CA SER A 158 -13.73 11.69 0.52
C SER A 158 -14.98 11.11 -0.13
N ASP A 159 -15.21 11.47 -1.39
CA ASP A 159 -16.24 10.88 -2.25
C ASP A 159 -15.75 9.51 -2.78
N LEU A 160 -14.43 9.32 -2.87
CA LEU A 160 -13.81 8.06 -3.25
C LEU A 160 -12.53 7.86 -2.43
N ILE A 161 -12.40 6.66 -1.84
CA ILE A 161 -11.16 6.19 -1.23
C ILE A 161 -10.63 5.04 -2.08
N ILE A 162 -9.35 5.09 -2.43
CA ILE A 162 -8.66 4.09 -3.24
C ILE A 162 -7.55 3.48 -2.40
N GLY A 163 -7.41 2.15 -2.45
CA GLY A 163 -6.34 1.42 -1.80
C GLY A 163 -5.90 0.25 -2.67
N ASN A 164 -4.94 0.49 -3.56
CA ASN A 164 -4.43 -0.53 -4.47
C ASN A 164 -3.32 -1.33 -3.79
N ASN A 165 -3.55 -2.64 -3.62
CA ASN A 165 -2.59 -3.56 -3.02
C ASN A 165 -2.11 -3.11 -1.61
N VAL A 166 -3.03 -2.63 -0.78
CA VAL A 166 -2.74 -2.08 0.56
C VAL A 166 -3.15 -3.03 1.65
N LEU A 167 -4.39 -3.56 1.58
CA LEU A 167 -5.01 -4.34 2.67
C LEU A 167 -4.18 -5.56 3.08
N ALA A 168 -3.42 -6.15 2.14
CA ALA A 168 -2.53 -7.28 2.41
C ALA A 168 -1.35 -6.91 3.35
N HIS A 169 -1.00 -5.63 3.43
CA HIS A 169 0.16 -5.13 4.17
C HIS A 169 -0.18 -4.46 5.51
N VAL A 170 -1.47 -4.27 5.82
CA VAL A 170 -1.86 -3.65 7.10
C VAL A 170 -1.80 -4.66 8.23
N PRO A 171 -1.15 -4.33 9.37
CA PRO A 171 -1.04 -5.23 10.53
C PRO A 171 -2.40 -5.50 11.18
N ASP A 172 -3.20 -4.48 11.39
CA ASP A 172 -4.56 -4.58 11.91
C ASP A 172 -5.58 -4.14 10.86
N ILE A 173 -6.20 -5.12 10.21
CA ILE A 173 -7.22 -4.88 9.17
C ILE A 173 -8.58 -4.47 9.73
N ASN A 174 -8.73 -4.40 11.04
CA ASN A 174 -9.96 -3.98 11.73
C ASN A 174 -9.88 -2.51 12.20
N ASP A 175 -8.71 -1.88 12.12
CA ASP A 175 -8.52 -0.44 12.40
C ASP A 175 -8.84 0.44 11.15
#